data_bf7f7b0b639256137745e5ac24c70aef
#
_entry.id   bf7f7b0b639256137745e5ac24c70aef
#
_cell.length_a   1.000
_cell.length_b   1.000
_cell.length_c   1.000
_cell.angle_alpha   90.00
_cell.angle_beta   90.00
_cell.angle_gamma   90.00
#
_symmetry.space_group_name_H-M   'P 1'
#
loop_
_entity.id
_entity.type
_entity.pdbx_description
1 polymer ?
#
loop_
_entity_poly.entity_id
_entity_poly.type
_entity_poly.pdbx_seq_one_letter_code
_entity_poly.pdbx_strand_id
1 'polypeptide(L)'
;MQIFESLRRWSSRGNLLPCPLCRTGNGGGINDFCPACMERFPWITGSRCPGCGGTLDGILGQCSKCLREPQRPWLYALALMDYRTCAREMVHDLKFHNRPELARPLGKIAAQQLLQCGEPADLIVPVPLHWSRYWTRTYNQSQLFAAECARHSRVPCANLLRRVRRTPHQAALKRKDRLKNLRNAFAVSDPSQIAGKNVWLTDDVLTTGATLEEAAKTLLKNGALTVRILVIARS
;
A
#
# COMPACT_ATOMS: atom_id res chain seq x y z
N MET A 1 -14.19 9.02 -13.97
CA MET A 1 -15.59 8.61 -14.22
C MET A 1 -15.69 7.11 -14.53
N GLN A 2 -14.80 6.51 -15.30
CA GLN A 2 -14.82 5.06 -15.62
C GLN A 2 -14.65 4.10 -14.43
N ILE A 3 -13.94 4.50 -13.37
CA ILE A 3 -13.74 3.65 -12.18
C ILE A 3 -15.06 3.40 -11.43
N PHE A 4 -15.97 4.38 -11.41
CA PHE A 4 -17.27 4.25 -10.73
C PHE A 4 -18.28 3.41 -11.54
N GLU A 5 -18.21 3.39 -12.87
CA GLU A 5 -19.11 2.59 -13.70
C GLU A 5 -18.78 1.09 -13.66
N SER A 6 -17.49 0.73 -13.60
CA SER A 6 -17.10 -0.67 -13.45
C SER A 6 -17.48 -1.27 -12.08
N LEU A 7 -17.52 -0.45 -11.03
CA LEU A 7 -17.94 -0.87 -9.69
C LEU A 7 -19.46 -1.10 -9.58
N ARG A 8 -20.30 -0.42 -10.38
CA ARG A 8 -21.76 -0.62 -10.39
C ARG A 8 -22.22 -1.94 -11.00
N ARG A 9 -21.47 -2.55 -11.91
CA ARG A 9 -21.84 -3.80 -12.58
C ARG A 9 -21.68 -5.07 -11.73
N TRP A 10 -21.11 -4.98 -10.52
CA TRP A 10 -20.84 -6.14 -9.65
C TRP A 10 -21.83 -6.34 -8.50
N SER A 11 -22.92 -5.59 -8.47
CA SER A 11 -23.92 -5.65 -7.40
C SER A 11 -25.08 -6.62 -7.70
N SER A 12 -24.82 -7.87 -7.97
CA SER A 12 -25.91 -8.84 -8.10
C SER A 12 -25.70 -10.11 -7.28
N ARG A 13 -26.57 -10.23 -6.25
CA ARG A 13 -26.97 -11.44 -5.53
C ARG A 13 -25.94 -12.06 -4.57
N GLY A 14 -25.94 -11.60 -3.33
CA GLY A 14 -25.35 -12.26 -2.19
C GLY A 14 -25.76 -11.54 -0.91
N ASN A 15 -25.90 -12.24 0.20
CA ASN A 15 -26.23 -11.68 1.50
C ASN A 15 -25.45 -10.38 1.74
N LEU A 16 -26.16 -9.24 1.77
CA LEU A 16 -25.60 -7.92 1.98
C LEU A 16 -25.09 -7.84 3.43
N LEU A 17 -23.81 -8.05 3.63
CA LEU A 17 -23.19 -7.81 4.92
C LEU A 17 -23.06 -6.30 5.15
N PRO A 18 -23.12 -5.84 6.41
CA PRO A 18 -22.88 -4.45 6.73
C PRO A 18 -21.55 -3.93 6.18
N CYS A 19 -21.52 -2.69 5.73
CA CYS A 19 -20.29 -2.04 5.29
C CYS A 19 -19.21 -2.12 6.38
N PRO A 20 -18.00 -2.63 6.08
CA PRO A 20 -16.97 -2.77 7.10
C PRO A 20 -16.47 -1.43 7.64
N LEU A 21 -16.74 -0.30 6.98
CA LEU A 21 -16.37 1.02 7.49
C LEU A 21 -17.45 1.61 8.41
N CYS A 22 -18.66 1.88 7.88
CA CYS A 22 -19.72 2.54 8.66
C CYS A 22 -20.58 1.59 9.50
N ARG A 23 -20.55 0.28 9.21
CA ARG A 23 -21.35 -0.77 9.89
C ARG A 23 -22.86 -0.66 9.74
N THR A 24 -23.35 0.35 9.03
CA THR A 24 -24.79 0.61 8.87
C THR A 24 -25.28 0.48 7.43
N GLY A 25 -24.44 0.79 6.45
CA GLY A 25 -24.80 0.70 5.03
C GLY A 25 -24.63 -0.71 4.48
N ASN A 26 -25.42 -1.06 3.47
CA ASN A 26 -25.22 -2.30 2.74
C ASN A 26 -23.97 -2.18 1.87
N GLY A 27 -22.98 -3.06 2.09
CA GLY A 27 -21.84 -3.18 1.21
C GLY A 27 -22.28 -3.61 -0.20
N GLY A 28 -21.50 -3.25 -1.21
CA GLY A 28 -21.76 -3.63 -2.62
C GLY A 28 -21.56 -5.13 -2.92
N GLY A 29 -21.26 -5.93 -1.91
CA GLY A 29 -21.01 -7.36 -1.92
C GLY A 29 -20.53 -7.82 -0.55
N ILE A 30 -20.15 -9.09 -0.43
CA ILE A 30 -19.63 -9.63 0.84
C ILE A 30 -18.35 -8.89 1.24
N ASN A 31 -18.42 -8.12 2.34
CA ASN A 31 -17.34 -7.30 2.90
C ASN A 31 -16.81 -6.17 1.98
N ASP A 32 -17.65 -5.58 1.15
CA ASP A 32 -17.30 -4.40 0.37
C ASP A 32 -17.80 -3.11 1.07
N PHE A 33 -17.17 -1.97 0.75
CA PHE A 33 -17.66 -0.68 1.23
C PHE A 33 -18.99 -0.31 0.57
N CYS A 34 -19.91 0.32 1.31
CA CYS A 34 -21.14 0.85 0.74
C CYS A 34 -20.85 2.08 -0.14
N PRO A 35 -21.75 2.41 -1.09
CA PRO A 35 -21.59 3.56 -1.99
C PRO A 35 -21.30 4.87 -1.26
N ALA A 36 -22.03 5.16 -0.18
CA ALA A 36 -21.84 6.37 0.61
C ALA A 36 -20.45 6.49 1.24
N CYS A 37 -19.86 5.36 1.68
CA CYS A 37 -18.49 5.35 2.15
C CYS A 37 -17.48 5.52 1.00
N MET A 38 -17.73 4.88 -0.14
CA MET A 38 -16.89 4.98 -1.32
C MET A 38 -16.79 6.42 -1.85
N GLU A 39 -17.87 7.17 -1.84
CA GLU A 39 -17.92 8.58 -2.26
C GLU A 39 -17.13 9.52 -1.33
N ARG A 40 -17.00 9.17 -0.06
CA ARG A 40 -16.27 9.96 0.93
C ARG A 40 -14.76 9.76 0.89
N PHE A 41 -14.28 8.73 0.22
CA PHE A 41 -12.84 8.46 0.17
C PHE A 41 -12.11 9.48 -0.70
N PRO A 42 -10.97 9.99 -0.23
CA PRO A 42 -10.13 10.92 -1.00
C PRO A 42 -9.31 10.16 -2.05
N TRP A 43 -10.00 9.56 -3.03
CA TRP A 43 -9.35 8.78 -4.08
C TRP A 43 -8.36 9.61 -4.87
N ILE A 44 -7.21 9.02 -5.18
CA ILE A 44 -6.29 9.58 -6.14
C ILE A 44 -6.73 9.11 -7.53
N THR A 45 -7.11 10.07 -8.37
CA THR A 45 -7.60 9.85 -9.73
C THR A 45 -6.70 10.56 -10.74
N GLY A 46 -6.80 10.16 -12.03
CA GLY A 46 -5.99 10.75 -13.09
C GLY A 46 -4.52 10.32 -13.08
N SER A 47 -3.65 11.16 -13.66
CA SER A 47 -2.21 10.92 -13.75
C SER A 47 -1.56 10.94 -12.37
N ARG A 48 -0.60 10.06 -12.14
CA ARG A 48 0.04 9.88 -10.83
C ARG A 48 1.53 10.19 -10.89
N CYS A 49 2.02 10.83 -9.86
CA CYS A 49 3.45 11.02 -9.67
C CYS A 49 4.14 9.66 -9.41
N PRO A 50 5.10 9.23 -10.24
CA PRO A 50 5.77 7.94 -10.06
C PRO A 50 6.55 7.86 -8.74
N GLY A 51 7.02 8.99 -8.21
CA GLY A 51 7.77 9.03 -6.96
C GLY A 51 6.92 8.87 -5.70
N CYS A 52 5.68 9.38 -5.65
CA CYS A 52 4.86 9.36 -4.44
C CYS A 52 3.42 8.84 -4.63
N GLY A 53 3.00 8.54 -5.86
CA GLY A 53 1.65 8.05 -6.16
C GLY A 53 0.54 9.10 -6.03
N GLY A 54 0.86 10.36 -5.76
CA GLY A 54 -0.13 11.43 -5.67
C GLY A 54 -0.53 11.95 -7.04
N THR A 55 -1.63 12.70 -7.12
CA THR A 55 -2.11 13.34 -8.35
C THR A 55 -1.02 14.23 -8.95
N LEU A 56 -0.87 14.18 -10.27
CA LEU A 56 -0.05 15.11 -11.04
C LEU A 56 -0.95 16.20 -11.61
N ASP A 57 -0.67 17.43 -11.15
CA ASP A 57 -1.28 18.63 -11.69
C ASP A 57 -0.24 19.29 -12.61
N GLY A 58 -0.32 19.02 -13.91
CA GLY A 58 0.56 19.69 -14.89
C GLY A 58 1.35 18.75 -15.82
N ILE A 59 2.26 19.37 -16.60
CA ILE A 59 3.01 18.74 -17.70
C ILE A 59 4.26 17.98 -17.22
N LEU A 60 4.69 18.24 -15.98
CA LEU A 60 5.90 17.63 -15.42
C LEU A 60 5.63 16.16 -15.05
N GLY A 61 6.54 15.26 -15.40
CA GLY A 61 6.44 13.82 -15.09
C GLY A 61 6.50 13.47 -13.59
N GLN A 62 6.74 14.45 -12.70
CA GLN A 62 6.76 14.30 -11.24
C GLN A 62 6.18 15.55 -10.55
N CYS A 63 5.63 15.37 -9.34
CA CYS A 63 5.17 16.50 -8.55
C CYS A 63 6.34 17.33 -7.99
N SER A 64 6.09 18.59 -7.68
CA SER A 64 7.10 19.54 -7.20
C SER A 64 7.85 19.08 -5.93
N LYS A 65 7.21 18.27 -5.08
CA LYS A 65 7.84 17.68 -3.89
C LYS A 65 8.86 16.61 -4.30
N CYS A 66 8.51 15.71 -5.22
CA CYS A 66 9.40 14.64 -5.67
C CYS A 66 10.57 15.16 -6.52
N LEU A 67 10.39 16.25 -7.26
CA LEU A 67 11.46 16.91 -8.01
C LEU A 67 12.55 17.51 -7.12
N ARG A 68 12.19 17.95 -5.90
CA ARG A 68 13.15 18.53 -4.92
C ARG A 68 13.81 17.48 -4.03
N GLU A 69 13.32 16.26 -4.04
CA GLU A 69 13.85 15.17 -3.22
C GLU A 69 14.80 14.29 -4.04
N PRO A 70 15.73 13.56 -3.38
CA PRO A 70 16.56 12.57 -4.06
C PRO A 70 15.71 11.54 -4.79
N GLN A 71 16.22 11.04 -5.92
CA GLN A 71 15.56 10.01 -6.69
C GLN A 71 15.22 8.80 -5.83
N ARG A 72 14.00 8.30 -5.97
CA ARG A 72 13.51 7.13 -5.27
C ARG A 72 14.07 5.84 -5.89
N PRO A 73 14.33 4.79 -5.09
CA PRO A 73 14.82 3.50 -5.63
C PRO A 73 13.71 2.66 -6.27
N TRP A 74 12.55 3.19 -6.52
CA TRP A 74 11.44 2.54 -7.21
C TRP A 74 11.03 3.30 -8.46
N LEU A 75 10.44 2.59 -9.41
CA LEU A 75 10.04 3.17 -10.70
C LEU A 75 8.67 3.85 -10.64
N TYR A 76 7.75 3.29 -9.84
CA TYR A 76 6.38 3.74 -9.80
C TYR A 76 5.77 3.57 -8.40
N ALA A 77 4.89 4.48 -8.00
CA ALA A 77 4.12 4.38 -6.78
C ALA A 77 2.61 4.48 -7.07
N LEU A 78 1.87 3.50 -6.58
CA LEU A 78 0.42 3.42 -6.62
C LEU A 78 -0.13 3.61 -5.21
N ALA A 79 -0.70 4.78 -4.93
CA ALA A 79 -1.45 5.04 -3.71
C ALA A 79 -2.94 5.09 -4.04
N LEU A 80 -3.78 4.43 -3.25
CA LEU A 80 -5.22 4.44 -3.51
C LEU A 80 -5.82 5.80 -3.19
N MET A 81 -5.40 6.42 -2.09
CA MET A 81 -6.00 7.63 -1.52
C MET A 81 -4.95 8.61 -0.98
N ASP A 82 -5.34 9.87 -0.84
CA ASP A 82 -4.63 10.81 0.03
C ASP A 82 -4.88 10.47 1.51
N TYR A 83 -3.85 10.61 2.36
CA TYR A 83 -3.91 10.34 3.81
C TYR A 83 -4.59 11.48 4.55
N ARG A 84 -5.89 11.66 4.34
CA ARG A 84 -6.73 12.68 4.97
C ARG A 84 -8.12 12.14 5.26
N THR A 85 -8.89 12.85 6.07
CA THR A 85 -10.29 12.50 6.39
C THR A 85 -10.49 11.01 6.74
N CYS A 86 -11.48 10.35 6.16
CA CYS A 86 -11.82 8.95 6.43
C CYS A 86 -10.69 7.95 6.06
N ALA A 87 -9.80 8.27 5.11
CA ALA A 87 -8.65 7.41 4.82
C ALA A 87 -7.68 7.33 6.02
N ARG A 88 -7.47 8.46 6.72
CA ARG A 88 -6.66 8.50 7.95
C ARG A 88 -7.31 7.67 9.07
N GLU A 89 -8.61 7.84 9.29
CA GLU A 89 -9.37 7.09 10.29
C GLU A 89 -9.32 5.59 10.00
N MET A 90 -9.58 5.18 8.76
CA MET A 90 -9.56 3.79 8.34
C MET A 90 -8.19 3.13 8.51
N VAL A 91 -7.10 3.81 8.13
CA VAL A 91 -5.74 3.30 8.37
C VAL A 91 -5.43 3.23 9.86
N HIS A 92 -5.94 4.17 10.66
CA HIS A 92 -5.80 4.15 12.12
C HIS A 92 -6.54 2.96 12.72
N ASP A 93 -7.76 2.70 12.28
CA ASP A 93 -8.57 1.56 12.71
C ASP A 93 -7.88 0.23 12.37
N LEU A 94 -7.36 0.12 11.14
CA LEU A 94 -6.58 -1.03 10.72
C LEU A 94 -5.31 -1.24 11.57
N LYS A 95 -4.70 -0.15 12.07
CA LYS A 95 -3.46 -0.20 12.87
C LYS A 95 -3.66 -0.44 14.36
N PHE A 96 -4.72 0.10 14.94
CA PHE A 96 -4.82 0.25 16.40
C PHE A 96 -6.13 -0.25 16.99
N HIS A 97 -7.18 -0.40 16.17
CA HIS A 97 -8.50 -0.81 16.65
C HIS A 97 -8.88 -2.24 16.26
N ASN A 98 -7.88 -3.05 15.88
CA ASN A 98 -8.06 -4.46 15.53
C ASN A 98 -9.19 -4.69 14.51
N ARG A 99 -9.14 -3.97 13.37
CA ARG A 99 -10.12 -4.05 12.29
C ARG A 99 -9.53 -4.66 11.01
N PRO A 100 -9.11 -5.94 11.04
CA PRO A 100 -8.50 -6.60 9.88
C PRO A 100 -9.45 -6.73 8.68
N GLU A 101 -10.76 -6.71 8.94
CA GLU A 101 -11.79 -6.80 7.89
C GLU A 101 -11.70 -5.67 6.85
N LEU A 102 -11.10 -4.53 7.21
CA LEU A 102 -10.87 -3.42 6.29
C LEU A 102 -9.84 -3.76 5.19
N ALA A 103 -8.94 -4.70 5.44
CA ALA A 103 -7.92 -5.08 4.47
C ALA A 103 -8.53 -5.71 3.20
N ARG A 104 -9.64 -6.43 3.33
CA ARG A 104 -10.27 -7.14 2.21
C ARG A 104 -10.78 -6.21 1.11
N PRO A 105 -11.70 -5.25 1.37
CA PRO A 105 -12.15 -4.34 0.32
C PRO A 105 -11.01 -3.46 -0.21
N LEU A 106 -10.06 -3.05 0.64
CA LEU A 106 -8.90 -2.28 0.21
C LEU A 106 -8.00 -3.07 -0.73
N GLY A 107 -7.71 -4.34 -0.41
CA GLY A 107 -6.92 -5.23 -1.27
C GLY A 107 -7.60 -5.50 -2.61
N LYS A 108 -8.93 -5.67 -2.62
CA LYS A 108 -9.71 -5.81 -3.85
C LYS A 108 -9.59 -4.58 -4.76
N ILE A 109 -9.74 -3.38 -4.19
CA ILE A 109 -9.58 -2.11 -4.93
C ILE A 109 -8.13 -1.96 -5.42
N ALA A 110 -7.15 -2.29 -4.57
CA ALA A 110 -5.74 -2.26 -4.93
C ALA A 110 -5.42 -3.18 -6.11
N ALA A 111 -5.95 -4.41 -6.10
CA ALA A 111 -5.79 -5.35 -7.19
C ALA A 111 -6.35 -4.84 -8.51
N GLN A 112 -7.52 -4.22 -8.49
CA GLN A 112 -8.11 -3.60 -9.68
C GLN A 112 -7.22 -2.49 -10.24
N GLN A 113 -6.74 -1.58 -9.38
CA GLN A 113 -5.85 -0.49 -9.80
C GLN A 113 -4.47 -0.98 -10.27
N LEU A 114 -3.93 -2.03 -9.62
CA LEU A 114 -2.69 -2.66 -10.02
C LEU A 114 -2.80 -3.27 -11.42
N LEU A 115 -3.88 -3.95 -11.74
CA LEU A 115 -4.11 -4.51 -13.06
C LEU A 115 -4.37 -3.43 -14.12
N GLN A 116 -5.02 -2.33 -13.74
CA GLN A 116 -5.33 -1.21 -14.65
C GLN A 116 -4.12 -0.32 -14.96
N CYS A 117 -3.14 -0.25 -14.07
CA CYS A 117 -1.97 0.62 -14.29
C CYS A 117 -1.03 0.13 -15.40
N GLY A 118 -1.17 -1.13 -15.85
CA GLY A 118 -0.37 -1.70 -16.92
C GLY A 118 1.11 -1.96 -16.58
N GLU A 119 1.50 -1.77 -15.32
CA GLU A 119 2.88 -2.00 -14.88
C GLU A 119 3.16 -3.47 -14.59
N PRO A 120 4.35 -4.01 -14.95
CA PRO A 120 4.71 -5.39 -14.68
C PRO A 120 4.61 -5.76 -13.19
N ALA A 121 4.06 -6.93 -12.88
CA ALA A 121 3.84 -7.43 -11.52
C ALA A 121 4.06 -8.95 -11.44
N ASP A 122 5.25 -9.36 -10.99
CA ASP A 122 5.58 -10.78 -10.82
C ASP A 122 5.43 -11.25 -9.38
N LEU A 123 5.53 -10.33 -8.41
CA LEU A 123 5.52 -10.64 -6.99
C LEU A 123 5.08 -9.45 -6.15
N ILE A 124 4.22 -9.69 -5.16
CA ILE A 124 3.86 -8.73 -4.12
C ILE A 124 4.63 -9.08 -2.84
N VAL A 125 5.35 -8.09 -2.27
CA VAL A 125 6.12 -8.27 -1.03
C VAL A 125 5.67 -7.23 -0.01
N PRO A 126 5.09 -7.62 1.12
CA PRO A 126 4.70 -6.69 2.17
C PRO A 126 5.91 -6.25 3.02
N VAL A 127 5.89 -4.98 3.43
CA VAL A 127 6.83 -4.47 4.43
C VAL A 127 6.55 -5.17 5.77
N PRO A 128 7.58 -5.77 6.42
CA PRO A 128 7.39 -6.42 7.69
C PRO A 128 7.19 -5.43 8.83
N LEU A 129 6.31 -5.77 9.78
CA LEU A 129 6.24 -5.06 11.05
C LEU A 129 7.53 -5.20 11.83
N HIS A 130 7.83 -4.18 12.64
CA HIS A 130 8.84 -4.33 13.69
C HIS A 130 8.34 -5.31 14.75
N TRP A 131 9.20 -6.25 15.22
CA TRP A 131 8.81 -7.28 16.19
C TRP A 131 8.18 -6.69 17.48
N SER A 132 8.63 -5.52 17.96
CA SER A 132 8.01 -4.85 19.13
C SER A 132 6.55 -4.45 18.91
N ARG A 133 6.10 -4.35 17.66
CA ARG A 133 4.70 -4.05 17.33
C ARG A 133 3.84 -5.30 17.25
N TYR A 134 4.41 -6.49 17.15
CA TYR A 134 3.64 -7.74 17.28
C TYR A 134 3.03 -7.89 18.68
N TRP A 135 3.64 -7.32 19.72
CA TRP A 135 3.10 -7.33 21.08
C TRP A 135 1.91 -6.39 21.28
N THR A 136 1.78 -5.37 20.43
CA THR A 136 0.68 -4.40 20.49
C THR A 136 -0.32 -4.55 19.35
N ARG A 137 0.03 -5.31 18.31
CA ARG A 137 -0.79 -5.55 17.12
C ARG A 137 -0.83 -7.04 16.85
N THR A 138 -2.01 -7.60 16.73
CA THR A 138 -2.22 -9.03 16.50
C THR A 138 -1.86 -9.46 15.07
N TYR A 139 -1.67 -8.51 14.15
CA TYR A 139 -1.39 -8.78 12.73
C TYR A 139 -0.55 -7.68 12.07
N ASN A 140 0.04 -8.02 10.91
CA ASN A 140 0.71 -7.07 10.03
C ASN A 140 -0.29 -6.54 8.98
N GLN A 141 -0.62 -5.25 9.04
CA GLN A 141 -1.58 -4.58 8.16
C GLN A 141 -1.15 -4.66 6.69
N SER A 142 0.15 -4.41 6.43
CA SER A 142 0.71 -4.47 5.07
C SER A 142 0.63 -5.89 4.50
N GLN A 143 0.80 -6.92 5.33
CA GLN A 143 0.67 -8.33 4.93
C GLN A 143 -0.78 -8.70 4.61
N LEU A 144 -1.74 -8.30 5.44
CA LEU A 144 -3.16 -8.53 5.16
C LEU A 144 -3.59 -7.84 3.86
N PHE A 145 -3.22 -6.59 3.70
CA PHE A 145 -3.49 -5.82 2.49
C PHE A 145 -2.87 -6.46 1.24
N ALA A 146 -1.60 -6.87 1.33
CA ALA A 146 -0.89 -7.57 0.26
C ALA A 146 -1.55 -8.91 -0.11
N ALA A 147 -1.92 -9.72 0.89
CA ALA A 147 -2.57 -11.01 0.67
C ALA A 147 -3.93 -10.85 -0.03
N GLU A 148 -4.73 -9.87 0.36
CA GLU A 148 -6.00 -9.59 -0.29
C GLU A 148 -5.83 -9.03 -1.71
N CYS A 149 -4.83 -8.18 -1.94
CA CYS A 149 -4.47 -7.72 -3.28
C CYS A 149 -4.05 -8.90 -4.17
N ALA A 150 -3.18 -9.77 -3.67
CA ALA A 150 -2.72 -10.98 -4.39
C ALA A 150 -3.88 -11.91 -4.76
N ARG A 151 -4.80 -12.15 -3.82
CA ARG A 151 -5.97 -12.99 -4.05
C ARG A 151 -6.85 -12.50 -5.20
N HIS A 152 -6.98 -11.19 -5.36
CA HIS A 152 -7.83 -10.59 -6.40
C HIS A 152 -7.09 -10.28 -7.70
N SER A 153 -5.79 -10.01 -7.67
CA SER A 153 -4.96 -9.76 -8.87
C SER A 153 -4.38 -11.03 -9.48
N ARG A 154 -4.34 -12.13 -8.72
CA ARG A 154 -3.63 -13.38 -9.05
C ARG A 154 -2.10 -13.22 -9.14
N VAL A 155 -1.56 -12.10 -8.69
CA VAL A 155 -0.13 -11.90 -8.55
C VAL A 155 0.33 -12.57 -7.25
N PRO A 156 1.35 -13.44 -7.25
CA PRO A 156 1.83 -14.10 -6.05
C PRO A 156 2.23 -13.11 -4.95
N CYS A 157 2.01 -13.46 -3.69
CA CYS A 157 2.45 -12.69 -2.53
C CYS A 157 3.36 -13.54 -1.63
N ALA A 158 4.51 -12.99 -1.23
CA ALA A 158 5.44 -13.69 -0.34
C ALA A 158 6.09 -12.77 0.69
N ASN A 159 6.23 -13.26 1.93
CA ASN A 159 6.84 -12.55 3.05
C ASN A 159 8.37 -12.70 3.02
N LEU A 160 9.03 -12.10 2.04
CA LEU A 160 10.47 -12.28 1.79
C LEU A 160 11.34 -11.24 2.50
N LEU A 161 10.76 -10.17 3.02
CA LEU A 161 11.48 -9.19 3.82
C LEU A 161 11.36 -9.52 5.31
N ARG A 162 12.48 -9.45 6.02
CA ARG A 162 12.56 -9.50 7.48
C ARG A 162 13.20 -8.25 8.03
N ARG A 163 12.69 -7.73 9.15
CA ARG A 163 13.30 -6.60 9.84
C ARG A 163 14.30 -7.11 10.85
N VAL A 164 15.58 -6.80 10.62
CA VAL A 164 16.72 -7.35 11.39
C VAL A 164 17.27 -6.40 12.43
N ARG A 165 16.89 -5.11 12.44
CA ARG A 165 17.33 -4.11 13.42
C ARG A 165 16.19 -3.49 14.19
N ARG A 166 16.40 -3.28 15.51
CA ARG A 166 15.58 -2.39 16.32
C ARG A 166 15.82 -0.95 15.88
N THR A 167 14.77 -0.29 15.45
CA THR A 167 14.81 1.14 15.17
C THR A 167 13.82 1.82 16.11
N PRO A 168 14.26 2.80 16.92
CA PRO A 168 13.38 3.51 17.83
C PRO A 168 12.21 4.16 17.07
N HIS A 169 11.04 4.15 17.68
CA HIS A 169 9.89 4.83 17.14
C HIS A 169 10.01 6.32 17.43
N GLN A 170 10.41 7.10 16.44
CA GLN A 170 10.50 8.55 16.58
C GLN A 170 9.52 9.20 15.59
N ALA A 171 8.27 9.38 16.04
CA ALA A 171 7.23 10.03 15.23
C ALA A 171 7.61 11.45 14.78
N ALA A 172 8.51 12.12 15.51
CA ALA A 172 8.92 13.51 15.31
C ALA A 172 10.17 13.71 14.41
N LEU A 173 10.86 12.64 13.95
CA LEU A 173 12.09 12.80 13.17
C LEU A 173 11.83 13.26 11.73
N LYS A 174 12.73 14.15 11.24
CA LYS A 174 12.83 14.53 9.83
C LYS A 174 13.22 13.33 8.96
N ARG A 175 12.93 13.38 7.65
CA ARG A 175 13.21 12.29 6.70
C ARG A 175 14.66 11.79 6.74
N LYS A 176 15.66 12.69 6.79
CA LYS A 176 17.10 12.33 6.83
C LYS A 176 17.44 11.45 8.03
N ASP A 177 16.90 11.77 9.20
CA ASP A 177 17.16 11.02 10.43
C ASP A 177 16.43 9.66 10.44
N ARG A 178 15.24 9.61 9.84
CA ARG A 178 14.52 8.34 9.63
C ARG A 178 15.28 7.41 8.69
N LEU A 179 15.88 7.92 7.61
CA LEU A 179 16.72 7.15 6.69
C LEU A 179 17.97 6.60 7.38
N LYS A 180 18.68 7.41 8.19
CA LYS A 180 19.83 6.96 8.95
C LYS A 180 19.46 5.82 9.93
N ASN A 181 18.33 5.97 10.63
CA ASN A 181 17.85 4.98 11.58
C ASN A 181 17.44 3.66 10.94
N LEU A 182 16.95 3.71 9.69
CA LEU A 182 16.47 2.53 8.96
C LEU A 182 17.55 1.83 8.13
N ARG A 183 18.74 2.41 8.03
CA ARG A 183 19.85 1.82 7.25
C ARG A 183 20.15 0.39 7.70
N ASN A 184 20.14 -0.54 6.75
CA ASN A 184 20.31 -1.98 6.98
C ASN A 184 19.27 -2.58 7.96
N ALA A 185 18.06 -2.02 8.01
CA ALA A 185 17.00 -2.52 8.87
C ALA A 185 16.30 -3.76 8.32
N PHE A 186 16.45 -4.05 7.03
CA PHE A 186 15.81 -5.17 6.36
C PHE A 186 16.84 -6.17 5.82
N ALA A 187 16.41 -7.44 5.74
CA ALA A 187 17.10 -8.50 5.01
C ALA A 187 16.08 -9.32 4.21
N VAL A 188 16.53 -9.91 3.11
CA VAL A 188 15.75 -10.85 2.32
C VAL A 188 15.97 -12.26 2.86
N SER A 189 14.89 -13.03 3.04
CA SER A 189 14.96 -14.40 3.54
C SER A 189 15.39 -15.40 2.47
N ASP A 190 14.99 -15.18 1.23
CA ASP A 190 15.30 -16.03 0.10
C ASP A 190 15.46 -15.19 -1.18
N PRO A 191 16.71 -14.84 -1.55
CA PRO A 191 16.97 -14.05 -2.76
C PRO A 191 16.55 -14.74 -4.05
N SER A 192 16.51 -16.07 -4.12
CA SER A 192 16.14 -16.80 -5.33
C SER A 192 14.70 -16.53 -5.77
N GLN A 193 13.81 -16.27 -4.81
CA GLN A 193 12.42 -15.93 -5.08
C GLN A 193 12.22 -14.50 -5.60
N ILE A 194 13.24 -13.64 -5.53
CA ILE A 194 13.18 -12.22 -5.92
C ILE A 194 13.95 -11.97 -7.20
N ALA A 195 14.99 -12.76 -7.48
CA ALA A 195 15.90 -12.55 -8.60
C ALA A 195 15.15 -12.46 -9.94
N GLY A 196 15.43 -11.38 -10.68
CA GLY A 196 14.84 -11.10 -11.99
C GLY A 196 13.37 -10.69 -11.98
N LYS A 197 12.72 -10.51 -10.81
CA LYS A 197 11.28 -10.20 -10.73
C LYS A 197 10.97 -8.71 -10.61
N ASN A 198 9.84 -8.33 -11.17
CA ASN A 198 9.20 -7.04 -10.97
C ASN A 198 8.39 -7.09 -9.67
N VAL A 199 8.91 -6.48 -8.61
CA VAL A 199 8.35 -6.58 -7.26
C VAL A 199 7.48 -5.38 -6.95
N TRP A 200 6.25 -5.62 -6.49
CA TRP A 200 5.40 -4.63 -5.84
C TRP A 200 5.56 -4.69 -4.33
N LEU A 201 6.25 -3.71 -3.78
CA LEU A 201 6.46 -3.55 -2.33
C LEU A 201 5.25 -2.84 -1.73
N THR A 202 4.59 -3.47 -0.74
CA THR A 202 3.37 -2.91 -0.15
C THR A 202 3.56 -2.44 1.28
N ASP A 203 2.92 -1.31 1.61
CA ASP A 203 2.80 -0.80 2.98
C ASP A 203 1.42 -0.15 3.15
N ASP A 204 1.08 0.27 4.37
CA ASP A 204 -0.19 0.96 4.63
C ASP A 204 -0.16 2.42 4.17
N VAL A 205 0.89 3.19 4.51
CA VAL A 205 0.99 4.62 4.19
C VAL A 205 2.38 5.03 3.71
N LEU A 206 2.44 5.68 2.58
CA LEU A 206 3.63 6.38 2.10
C LEU A 206 3.65 7.81 2.68
N THR A 207 4.42 8.02 3.74
CA THR A 207 4.65 9.36 4.34
C THR A 207 5.94 9.97 3.78
N THR A 208 7.04 9.89 4.52
CA THR A 208 8.37 10.31 4.04
C THR A 208 8.98 9.32 3.04
N GLY A 209 8.47 8.10 3.00
CA GLY A 209 8.97 7.00 2.19
C GLY A 209 10.22 6.31 2.73
N ALA A 210 10.77 6.72 3.88
CA ALA A 210 12.04 6.19 4.40
C ALA A 210 12.02 4.66 4.59
N THR A 211 10.92 4.09 5.09
CA THR A 211 10.76 2.64 5.26
C THR A 211 10.75 1.91 3.91
N LEU A 212 9.92 2.41 2.98
CA LEU A 212 9.83 1.86 1.64
C LEU A 212 11.13 2.02 0.86
N GLU A 213 11.84 3.12 1.06
CA GLU A 213 13.14 3.37 0.41
C GLU A 213 14.19 2.34 0.85
N GLU A 214 14.32 2.08 2.15
CA GLU A 214 15.27 1.08 2.64
C GLU A 214 14.87 -0.35 2.25
N ALA A 215 13.58 -0.67 2.31
CA ALA A 215 13.07 -1.97 1.88
C ALA A 215 13.28 -2.19 0.37
N ALA A 216 13.01 -1.18 -0.47
CA ALA A 216 13.23 -1.25 -1.92
C ALA A 216 14.71 -1.41 -2.28
N LYS A 217 15.62 -0.66 -1.62
CA LYS A 217 17.07 -0.83 -1.78
C LYS A 217 17.51 -2.26 -1.43
N THR A 218 16.93 -2.83 -0.37
CA THR A 218 17.22 -4.20 0.04
C THR A 218 16.77 -5.20 -1.01
N LEU A 219 15.57 -5.06 -1.59
CA LEU A 219 15.07 -5.93 -2.67
C LEU A 219 15.93 -5.84 -3.91
N LEU A 220 16.27 -4.63 -4.38
CA LEU A 220 17.13 -4.41 -5.54
C LEU A 220 18.53 -5.01 -5.35
N LYS A 221 19.13 -4.81 -4.17
CA LYS A 221 20.43 -5.40 -3.82
C LYS A 221 20.41 -6.94 -3.83
N ASN A 222 19.26 -7.56 -3.61
CA ASN A 222 19.07 -9.01 -3.62
C ASN A 222 18.49 -9.53 -4.95
N GLY A 223 18.61 -8.76 -6.03
CA GLY A 223 18.36 -9.23 -7.40
C GLY A 223 16.96 -8.95 -7.94
N ALA A 224 16.11 -8.16 -7.26
CA ALA A 224 14.87 -7.70 -7.89
C ALA A 224 15.20 -6.91 -9.18
N LEU A 225 14.48 -7.20 -10.27
CA LEU A 225 14.65 -6.48 -11.54
C LEU A 225 14.18 -5.03 -11.38
N THR A 226 13.00 -4.85 -10.83
CA THR A 226 12.44 -3.54 -10.52
C THR A 226 11.67 -3.59 -9.20
N VAL A 227 11.51 -2.43 -8.57
CA VAL A 227 10.59 -2.25 -7.43
C VAL A 227 9.57 -1.17 -7.77
N ARG A 228 8.33 -1.45 -7.45
CA ARG A 228 7.19 -0.52 -7.46
C ARG A 228 6.52 -0.51 -6.10
N ILE A 229 5.82 0.54 -5.79
CA ILE A 229 5.17 0.74 -4.48
C ILE A 229 3.66 0.65 -4.61
N LEU A 230 3.02 -0.07 -3.70
CA LEU A 230 1.57 -0.12 -3.55
C LEU A 230 1.21 0.20 -2.10
N VAL A 231 0.43 1.26 -1.87
CA VAL A 231 0.01 1.69 -0.55
C VAL A 231 -1.48 2.06 -0.50
N ILE A 232 -2.09 1.92 0.68
CA ILE A 232 -3.47 2.33 0.90
C ILE A 232 -3.58 3.86 0.78
N ALA A 233 -2.64 4.60 1.39
CA ALA A 233 -2.69 6.05 1.35
C ALA A 233 -1.29 6.69 1.27
N ARG A 234 -1.24 7.93 0.76
CA ARG A 234 -0.03 8.77 0.76
C ARG A 234 -0.29 10.11 1.45
N SER A 235 0.73 10.66 2.11
CA SER A 235 0.68 11.96 2.79
C SER A 235 1.62 12.96 2.13
#